data_ee7cb3e17f0de5d44efa5ab8eb467e0b
#
_entry.id   ee7cb3e17f0de5d44efa5ab8eb467e0b
#
_cell.length_a   1.000
_cell.length_b   1.000
_cell.length_c   1.000
_cell.angle_alpha   90.00
_cell.angle_beta   90.00
_cell.angle_gamma   90.00
#
_symmetry.space_group_name_H-M   'P 1'
#
loop_
_entity.id
_entity.type
_entity.pdbx_description
1 polymer ?
#
loop_
_entity_poly.entity_id
_entity_poly.type
_entity_poly.pdbx_seq_one_letter_code
_entity_poly.pdbx_strand_id
1 'polypeptide(L)'
;VKADIDLAADRLMQPISSNAVDRYRAVLLLDKTNQRAALGLRNSVARYLALAESQKLRGEYKRALNLVASAEVINGKSIKSTAMKQSIKALQRANRLVINKPKKVPFDKKANPLQTVFNLNLADLSARNENIKNQLAALASRVQESKEYVLIYARNDAEGRWVYQQMREASEDYRLRGNIKRHKKPRIV
;
A
#
# COMPACT_ATOMS: atom_id res chain seq x y z
N VAL A 1 28.90 -21.11 -22.27
CA VAL A 1 29.23 -22.12 -21.26
C VAL A 1 28.24 -22.05 -20.09
N LYS A 2 28.39 -22.86 -19.01
CA LYS A 2 27.39 -22.97 -17.90
C LYS A 2 26.98 -21.62 -17.27
N ALA A 3 27.94 -20.69 -17.08
CA ALA A 3 27.66 -19.36 -16.55
C ALA A 3 26.73 -18.53 -17.45
N ASP A 4 26.88 -18.63 -18.77
CA ASP A 4 26.04 -17.90 -19.73
C ASP A 4 24.61 -18.48 -19.75
N ILE A 5 24.46 -19.79 -19.57
CA ILE A 5 23.17 -20.47 -19.43
C ILE A 5 22.47 -19.99 -18.15
N ASP A 6 23.20 -19.88 -17.05
CA ASP A 6 22.66 -19.38 -15.79
C ASP A 6 22.23 -17.92 -15.90
N LEU A 7 23.03 -17.09 -16.58
CA LEU A 7 22.69 -15.69 -16.86
C LEU A 7 21.41 -15.58 -17.71
N ALA A 8 21.31 -16.37 -18.78
CA ALA A 8 20.13 -16.39 -19.66
C ALA A 8 18.87 -16.86 -18.94
N ALA A 9 19.01 -17.73 -17.94
CA ALA A 9 17.93 -18.26 -17.12
C ALA A 9 17.64 -17.40 -15.87
N ASP A 10 18.18 -16.17 -15.77
CA ASP A 10 18.07 -15.28 -14.61
C ASP A 10 18.56 -15.88 -13.27
N ARG A 11 19.33 -16.94 -13.32
CA ARG A 11 20.04 -17.47 -12.14
C ARG A 11 21.31 -16.65 -11.87
N LEU A 12 21.10 -15.40 -11.43
CA LEU A 12 22.19 -14.43 -11.32
C LEU A 12 23.05 -14.67 -10.09
N MET A 13 22.45 -14.65 -8.87
CA MET A 13 23.10 -14.92 -7.60
C MET A 13 22.39 -16.03 -6.79
N GLN A 14 21.34 -16.62 -7.33
CA GLN A 14 20.61 -17.74 -6.76
C GLN A 14 20.46 -18.86 -7.82
N PRO A 15 20.48 -20.13 -7.42
CA PRO A 15 20.81 -20.63 -6.06
C PRO A 15 22.28 -20.41 -5.71
N ILE A 16 22.60 -20.43 -4.40
CA ILE A 16 23.98 -20.28 -3.92
C ILE A 16 24.86 -21.39 -4.54
N SER A 17 26.09 -21.05 -4.93
CA SER A 17 27.09 -21.91 -5.55
C SER A 17 26.73 -22.47 -6.94
N SER A 18 25.54 -22.18 -7.47
CA SER A 18 25.13 -22.62 -8.81
C SER A 18 24.43 -21.51 -9.57
N ASN A 19 25.12 -20.38 -9.76
CA ASN A 19 24.61 -19.19 -10.44
C ASN A 19 25.68 -18.55 -11.33
N ALA A 20 25.25 -17.61 -12.15
CA ALA A 20 26.10 -16.95 -13.14
C ALA A 20 27.26 -16.19 -12.48
N VAL A 21 26.97 -15.40 -11.44
CA VAL A 21 27.97 -14.54 -10.77
C VAL A 21 29.08 -15.35 -10.14
N ASP A 22 28.73 -16.40 -9.39
CA ASP A 22 29.73 -17.25 -8.73
C ASP A 22 30.62 -17.95 -9.75
N ARG A 23 30.05 -18.43 -10.88
CA ARG A 23 30.83 -19.06 -11.95
C ARG A 23 31.75 -18.08 -12.66
N TYR A 24 31.31 -16.85 -12.96
CA TYR A 24 32.17 -15.84 -13.56
C TYR A 24 33.29 -15.41 -12.62
N ARG A 25 32.99 -15.27 -11.31
CA ARG A 25 34.00 -14.97 -10.30
C ARG A 25 35.03 -16.08 -10.16
N ALA A 26 34.60 -17.34 -10.20
CA ALA A 26 35.50 -18.48 -10.16
C ALA A 26 36.46 -18.48 -11.36
N VAL A 27 36.00 -18.14 -12.56
CA VAL A 27 36.88 -17.98 -13.75
C VAL A 27 37.88 -16.86 -13.53
N LEU A 28 37.45 -15.68 -13.01
CA LEU A 28 38.35 -14.54 -12.78
C LEU A 28 39.36 -14.77 -11.63
N LEU A 29 39.09 -15.71 -10.73
CA LEU A 29 40.06 -16.13 -9.73
C LEU A 29 41.21 -16.92 -10.36
N LEU A 30 40.94 -17.70 -11.42
CA LEU A 30 41.93 -18.48 -12.15
C LEU A 30 42.63 -17.65 -13.23
N ASP A 31 41.88 -16.84 -13.95
CA ASP A 31 42.37 -15.95 -15.02
C ASP A 31 41.74 -14.56 -14.87
N LYS A 32 42.48 -13.63 -14.23
CA LYS A 32 42.05 -12.25 -14.00
C LYS A 32 41.83 -11.44 -15.26
N THR A 33 42.41 -11.86 -16.40
CA THR A 33 42.36 -11.19 -17.68
C THR A 33 41.20 -11.69 -18.56
N ASN A 34 40.44 -12.66 -18.08
CA ASN A 34 39.37 -13.27 -18.84
C ASN A 34 38.23 -12.28 -19.16
N GLN A 35 38.27 -11.75 -20.38
CA GLN A 35 37.33 -10.73 -20.86
C GLN A 35 35.88 -11.22 -20.86
N ARG A 36 35.66 -12.53 -21.19
CA ARG A 36 34.32 -13.12 -21.23
C ARG A 36 33.68 -13.16 -19.82
N ALA A 37 34.44 -13.54 -18.80
CA ALA A 37 33.96 -13.57 -17.45
C ALA A 37 33.71 -12.15 -16.90
N ALA A 38 34.60 -11.21 -17.21
CA ALA A 38 34.41 -9.80 -16.86
C ALA A 38 33.15 -9.18 -17.53
N LEU A 39 32.91 -9.51 -18.80
CA LEU A 39 31.68 -9.11 -19.52
C LEU A 39 30.45 -9.77 -18.91
N GLY A 40 30.53 -11.04 -18.55
CA GLY A 40 29.44 -11.77 -17.89
C GLY A 40 29.00 -11.14 -16.59
N LEU A 41 29.94 -10.69 -15.75
CA LEU A 41 29.61 -9.93 -14.51
C LEU A 41 28.94 -8.58 -14.83
N ARG A 42 29.43 -7.85 -15.82
CA ARG A 42 28.79 -6.59 -16.25
C ARG A 42 27.36 -6.83 -16.76
N ASN A 43 27.16 -7.88 -17.53
CA ASN A 43 25.82 -8.27 -18.01
C ASN A 43 24.90 -8.68 -16.88
N SER A 44 25.40 -9.38 -15.85
CA SER A 44 24.65 -9.72 -14.64
C SER A 44 24.20 -8.47 -13.89
N VAL A 45 25.06 -7.45 -13.75
CA VAL A 45 24.71 -6.15 -13.18
C VAL A 45 23.65 -5.45 -14.01
N ALA A 46 23.82 -5.40 -15.32
CA ALA A 46 22.84 -4.78 -16.24
C ALA A 46 21.48 -5.48 -16.14
N ARG A 47 21.45 -6.80 -16.02
CA ARG A 47 20.21 -7.56 -15.86
C ARG A 47 19.50 -7.24 -14.55
N TYR A 48 20.23 -7.16 -13.42
CA TYR A 48 19.65 -6.73 -12.13
C TYR A 48 19.04 -5.32 -12.20
N LEU A 49 19.72 -4.38 -12.87
CA LEU A 49 19.19 -3.03 -13.04
C LEU A 49 17.94 -3.01 -13.94
N ALA A 50 17.90 -3.83 -14.98
CA ALA A 50 16.71 -3.98 -15.82
C ALA A 50 15.51 -4.56 -15.05
N LEU A 51 15.76 -5.57 -14.22
CA LEU A 51 14.74 -6.13 -13.33
C LEU A 51 14.27 -5.10 -12.29
N ALA A 52 15.19 -4.29 -11.75
CA ALA A 52 14.84 -3.20 -10.82
C ALA A 52 13.96 -2.15 -11.50
N GLU A 53 14.24 -1.78 -12.73
CA GLU A 53 13.41 -0.85 -13.52
C GLU A 53 12.00 -1.40 -13.71
N SER A 54 11.87 -2.68 -14.09
CA SER A 54 10.58 -3.35 -14.22
C SER A 54 9.77 -3.33 -12.92
N GLN A 55 10.40 -3.62 -11.77
CA GLN A 55 9.73 -3.56 -10.46
C GLN A 55 9.37 -2.12 -10.06
N LYS A 56 10.22 -1.14 -10.39
CA LYS A 56 9.95 0.29 -10.20
C LYS A 56 8.68 0.72 -10.94
N LEU A 57 8.54 0.32 -12.22
CA LEU A 57 7.36 0.64 -13.04
C LEU A 57 6.08 0.00 -12.49
N ARG A 58 6.18 -1.16 -11.84
CA ARG A 58 5.05 -1.83 -11.16
C ARG A 58 4.72 -1.22 -9.79
N GLY A 59 5.48 -0.22 -9.33
CA GLY A 59 5.30 0.36 -8.00
C GLY A 59 5.90 -0.48 -6.86
N GLU A 60 6.58 -1.58 -7.16
CA GLU A 60 7.21 -2.49 -6.20
C GLU A 60 8.58 -1.95 -5.73
N TYR A 61 8.56 -0.74 -5.16
CA TYR A 61 9.78 0.02 -4.85
C TYR A 61 10.76 -0.73 -3.92
N LYS A 62 10.25 -1.48 -2.94
CA LYS A 62 11.08 -2.24 -2.01
C LYS A 62 11.85 -3.34 -2.74
N ARG A 63 11.17 -4.08 -3.64
CA ARG A 63 11.80 -5.10 -4.49
C ARG A 63 12.80 -4.49 -5.45
N ALA A 64 12.46 -3.36 -6.07
CA ALA A 64 13.36 -2.63 -6.95
C ALA A 64 14.65 -2.22 -6.24
N LEU A 65 14.58 -1.67 -5.02
CA LEU A 65 15.76 -1.30 -4.22
C LEU A 65 16.63 -2.52 -3.87
N ASN A 66 16.04 -3.66 -3.55
CA ASN A 66 16.78 -4.90 -3.28
C ASN A 66 17.52 -5.38 -4.52
N LEU A 67 16.94 -5.31 -5.70
CA LEU A 67 17.59 -5.67 -6.95
C LEU A 67 18.77 -4.74 -7.29
N VAL A 68 18.64 -3.44 -7.04
CA VAL A 68 19.76 -2.51 -7.18
C VAL A 68 20.87 -2.83 -6.17
N ALA A 69 20.54 -3.20 -4.93
CA ALA A 69 21.52 -3.61 -3.95
C ALA A 69 22.26 -4.89 -4.40
N SER A 70 21.56 -5.87 -4.99
CA SER A 70 22.19 -7.06 -5.57
C SER A 70 23.17 -6.70 -6.70
N ALA A 71 22.81 -5.75 -7.57
CA ALA A 71 23.73 -5.24 -8.59
C ALA A 71 25.01 -4.64 -8.00
N GLU A 72 24.89 -3.90 -6.88
CA GLU A 72 26.04 -3.28 -6.19
C GLU A 72 26.93 -4.31 -5.47
N VAL A 73 26.39 -5.42 -5.02
CA VAL A 73 27.18 -6.54 -4.46
C VAL A 73 28.11 -7.17 -5.51
N ILE A 74 27.75 -7.11 -6.79
CA ILE A 74 28.56 -7.67 -7.88
C ILE A 74 29.72 -6.74 -8.24
N ASN A 75 29.44 -5.44 -8.45
CA ASN A 75 30.41 -4.49 -9.02
C ASN A 75 30.57 -3.19 -8.23
N GLY A 76 30.12 -3.16 -6.97
CA GLY A 76 30.14 -1.96 -6.16
C GLY A 76 29.13 -0.89 -6.61
N LYS A 77 29.20 0.27 -5.96
CA LYS A 77 28.34 1.41 -6.30
C LYS A 77 28.80 2.03 -7.63
N SER A 78 27.86 2.23 -8.52
CA SER A 78 28.07 2.91 -9.81
C SER A 78 27.14 4.12 -9.94
N ILE A 79 27.46 5.02 -10.87
CA ILE A 79 26.59 6.18 -11.18
C ILE A 79 25.20 5.67 -11.57
N LYS A 80 25.10 4.60 -12.37
CA LYS A 80 23.81 4.02 -12.78
C LYS A 80 23.01 3.46 -11.61
N SER A 81 23.63 2.71 -10.70
CA SER A 81 22.94 2.17 -9.52
C SER A 81 22.49 3.25 -8.56
N THR A 82 23.32 4.29 -8.38
CA THR A 82 22.99 5.44 -7.52
C THR A 82 21.82 6.24 -8.09
N ALA A 83 21.84 6.57 -9.39
CA ALA A 83 20.73 7.25 -10.05
C ALA A 83 19.41 6.43 -9.98
N MET A 84 19.49 5.12 -10.20
CA MET A 84 18.35 4.22 -10.07
C MET A 84 17.77 4.26 -8.66
N LYS A 85 18.60 4.13 -7.63
CA LYS A 85 18.16 4.24 -6.22
C LYS A 85 17.48 5.57 -5.91
N GLN A 86 18.03 6.67 -6.39
CA GLN A 86 17.46 8.01 -6.20
C GLN A 86 16.09 8.11 -6.88
N SER A 87 15.96 7.65 -8.12
CA SER A 87 14.70 7.61 -8.87
C SER A 87 13.63 6.78 -8.14
N ILE A 88 13.98 5.57 -7.69
CA ILE A 88 13.06 4.69 -6.94
C ILE A 88 12.60 5.36 -5.64
N LYS A 89 13.52 5.94 -4.87
CA LYS A 89 13.19 6.63 -3.61
C LYS A 89 12.33 7.87 -3.84
N ALA A 90 12.56 8.63 -4.92
CA ALA A 90 11.74 9.78 -5.27
C ALA A 90 10.30 9.36 -5.58
N LEU A 91 10.11 8.33 -6.41
CA LEU A 91 8.78 7.77 -6.71
C LEU A 91 8.10 7.18 -5.48
N GLN A 92 8.83 6.47 -4.63
CA GLN A 92 8.30 5.94 -3.37
C GLN A 92 7.81 7.06 -2.44
N ARG A 93 8.56 8.16 -2.33
CA ARG A 93 8.15 9.35 -1.56
C ARG A 93 6.92 10.01 -2.17
N ALA A 94 6.91 10.21 -3.47
CA ALA A 94 5.77 10.80 -4.19
C ALA A 94 4.50 9.95 -3.98
N ASN A 95 4.59 8.63 -4.15
CA ASN A 95 3.49 7.72 -3.94
C ASN A 95 3.00 7.72 -2.48
N ARG A 96 3.93 7.76 -1.52
CA ARG A 96 3.59 7.88 -0.09
C ARG A 96 2.88 9.20 0.23
N LEU A 97 3.25 10.30 -0.43
CA LEU A 97 2.58 11.59 -0.28
C LEU A 97 1.18 11.58 -0.90
N VAL A 98 0.98 10.84 -1.99
CA VAL A 98 -0.34 10.66 -2.61
C VAL A 98 -1.25 9.79 -1.72
N ILE A 99 -0.72 8.70 -1.15
CA ILE A 99 -1.46 7.80 -0.26
C ILE A 99 -1.72 8.47 1.10
N ASN A 100 -0.75 9.20 1.64
CA ASN A 100 -0.83 9.89 2.93
C ASN A 100 -1.37 11.32 2.84
N LYS A 101 -1.60 11.87 1.64
CA LYS A 101 -2.55 12.96 1.59
C LYS A 101 -3.86 12.37 2.08
N PRO A 102 -4.36 12.78 3.29
CA PRO A 102 -5.77 12.64 3.50
C PRO A 102 -6.34 13.27 2.21
N LYS A 103 -7.18 12.56 1.47
CA LYS A 103 -8.09 13.24 0.57
C LYS A 103 -8.76 14.26 1.50
N LYS A 104 -8.21 15.45 1.56
CA LYS A 104 -9.00 16.64 1.80
C LYS A 104 -9.90 16.65 0.58
N VAL A 105 -10.95 15.85 0.64
CA VAL A 105 -12.17 16.24 0.01
C VAL A 105 -12.33 17.65 0.57
N PRO A 106 -12.25 18.70 -0.25
CA PRO A 106 -12.60 20.03 0.21
C PRO A 106 -13.95 19.78 0.87
N PHE A 107 -14.02 20.02 2.16
CA PHE A 107 -15.28 20.09 2.85
C PHE A 107 -15.83 21.41 2.34
N ASP A 108 -16.42 21.34 1.12
CA ASP A 108 -17.17 22.44 0.57
C ASP A 108 -18.25 22.71 1.62
N LYS A 109 -18.09 23.86 2.28
CA LYS A 109 -19.09 24.40 3.19
C LYS A 109 -20.42 24.69 2.47
N LYS A 110 -20.50 24.44 1.17
CA LYS A 110 -21.75 24.34 0.42
C LYS A 110 -22.24 22.91 0.60
N ALA A 111 -23.16 22.76 1.56
CA ALA A 111 -23.94 21.55 1.77
C ALA A 111 -24.34 20.97 0.40
N ASN A 112 -23.87 19.76 0.12
CA ASN A 112 -24.46 18.97 -0.94
C ASN A 112 -25.92 18.76 -0.52
N PRO A 113 -26.92 19.25 -1.26
CA PRO A 113 -28.33 19.23 -0.83
C PRO A 113 -28.90 17.81 -0.66
N LEU A 114 -28.08 16.78 -0.90
CA LEU A 114 -28.42 15.37 -0.81
C LEU A 114 -27.83 14.65 0.42
N GLN A 115 -27.10 15.34 1.30
CA GLN A 115 -26.59 14.70 2.52
C GLN A 115 -27.49 15.03 3.70
N THR A 116 -28.22 14.03 4.19
CA THR A 116 -29.04 14.18 5.40
C THR A 116 -28.16 13.97 6.63
N VAL A 117 -28.06 14.97 7.49
CA VAL A 117 -27.27 14.93 8.73
C VAL A 117 -28.18 14.71 9.93
N PHE A 118 -27.97 13.63 10.65
CA PHE A 118 -28.68 13.32 11.90
C PHE A 118 -27.74 13.53 13.08
N ASN A 119 -28.01 14.55 13.90
CA ASN A 119 -27.25 14.78 15.12
C ASN A 119 -27.73 13.83 16.22
N LEU A 120 -26.79 13.14 16.87
CA LEU A 120 -27.07 12.23 17.97
C LEU A 120 -26.99 12.99 19.31
N ASN A 121 -27.97 12.81 20.19
CA ASN A 121 -27.95 13.40 21.49
C ASN A 121 -26.84 12.78 22.34
N LEU A 122 -25.96 13.60 22.91
CA LEU A 122 -24.79 13.16 23.68
C LEU A 122 -25.17 12.43 24.98
N ALA A 123 -26.22 12.87 25.65
CA ALA A 123 -26.68 12.26 26.90
C ALA A 123 -27.26 10.87 26.64
N ASP A 124 -28.13 10.76 25.63
CA ASP A 124 -28.75 9.50 25.23
C ASP A 124 -27.73 8.49 24.71
N LEU A 125 -26.75 8.97 23.93
CA LEU A 125 -25.68 8.14 23.39
C LEU A 125 -24.76 7.63 24.51
N SER A 126 -24.46 8.45 25.51
CA SER A 126 -23.64 8.03 26.64
C SER A 126 -24.38 7.07 27.57
N ALA A 127 -25.69 7.28 27.79
CA ALA A 127 -26.55 6.41 28.57
C ALA A 127 -26.96 5.13 27.83
N ARG A 128 -26.80 5.09 26.48
CA ARG A 128 -27.25 4.00 25.62
C ARG A 128 -28.71 3.61 25.87
N ASN A 129 -29.56 4.61 26.11
CA ASN A 129 -30.96 4.41 26.45
C ASN A 129 -31.79 3.96 25.25
N GLU A 130 -33.04 3.56 25.49
CA GLU A 130 -33.96 3.09 24.44
C GLU A 130 -34.29 4.20 23.41
N ASN A 131 -34.24 5.45 23.79
CA ASN A 131 -34.49 6.56 22.88
C ASN A 131 -33.46 6.60 21.74
N ILE A 132 -32.15 6.49 22.05
CA ILE A 132 -31.11 6.48 21.03
C ILE A 132 -31.15 5.19 20.19
N LYS A 133 -31.50 4.02 20.78
CA LYS A 133 -31.65 2.78 20.04
C LYS A 133 -32.79 2.89 19.01
N ASN A 134 -33.94 3.42 19.41
CA ASN A 134 -35.08 3.64 18.53
C ASN A 134 -34.75 4.62 17.38
N GLN A 135 -34.01 5.69 17.67
CA GLN A 135 -33.52 6.60 16.63
C GLN A 135 -32.57 5.89 15.65
N LEU A 136 -31.65 5.08 16.13
CA LEU A 136 -30.71 4.32 15.30
C LEU A 136 -31.43 3.27 14.45
N ALA A 137 -32.47 2.62 15.00
CA ALA A 137 -33.30 1.66 14.28
C ALA A 137 -34.07 2.33 13.13
N ALA A 138 -34.70 3.47 13.40
CA ALA A 138 -35.39 4.24 12.35
C ALA A 138 -34.43 4.72 11.23
N LEU A 139 -33.22 5.12 11.59
CA LEU A 139 -32.19 5.47 10.61
C LEU A 139 -31.71 4.25 9.82
N ALA A 140 -31.57 3.10 10.45
CA ALA A 140 -31.16 1.85 9.79
C ALA A 140 -32.20 1.41 8.74
N SER A 141 -33.51 1.44 9.06
CA SER A 141 -34.59 1.15 8.12
C SER A 141 -34.56 2.09 6.91
N ARG A 142 -34.38 3.38 7.14
CA ARG A 142 -34.25 4.36 6.04
C ARG A 142 -33.05 4.09 5.14
N VAL A 143 -31.88 3.76 5.72
CA VAL A 143 -30.66 3.43 4.97
C VAL A 143 -30.84 2.11 4.20
N GLN A 144 -31.60 1.18 4.74
CA GLN A 144 -31.95 -0.07 4.06
C GLN A 144 -32.81 0.19 2.80
N GLU A 145 -33.76 1.09 2.87
CA GLU A 145 -34.61 1.48 1.74
C GLU A 145 -33.82 2.24 0.66
N SER A 146 -33.01 3.23 1.08
CA SER A 146 -32.25 4.09 0.16
C SER A 146 -30.95 3.44 -0.36
N LYS A 147 -30.46 2.36 0.29
CA LYS A 147 -29.17 1.70 0.01
C LYS A 147 -27.96 2.64 0.08
N GLU A 148 -28.09 3.72 0.84
CA GLU A 148 -27.06 4.74 0.98
C GLU A 148 -25.86 4.27 1.81
N TYR A 149 -24.76 5.02 1.67
CA TYR A 149 -23.53 4.80 2.46
C TYR A 149 -23.55 5.70 3.69
N VAL A 150 -23.32 5.13 4.87
CA VAL A 150 -23.43 5.82 6.15
C VAL A 150 -22.06 6.24 6.68
N LEU A 151 -21.92 7.51 7.07
CA LEU A 151 -20.76 8.00 7.81
C LEU A 151 -21.14 8.26 9.26
N ILE A 152 -20.62 7.45 10.18
CA ILE A 152 -20.82 7.59 11.61
C ILE A 152 -19.69 8.45 12.20
N TYR A 153 -20.02 9.60 12.73
CA TYR A 153 -19.09 10.45 13.47
C TYR A 153 -19.31 10.22 14.97
N ALA A 154 -18.27 9.77 15.67
CA ALA A 154 -18.30 9.43 17.09
C ALA A 154 -17.11 10.03 17.85
N ARG A 155 -17.21 10.21 19.16
CA ARG A 155 -16.14 10.77 19.99
C ARG A 155 -14.94 9.84 20.12
N ASN A 156 -15.21 8.54 20.13
CA ASN A 156 -14.21 7.49 20.17
C ASN A 156 -14.66 6.27 19.36
N ASP A 157 -13.74 5.35 19.14
CA ASP A 157 -13.96 4.17 18.31
C ASP A 157 -15.01 3.21 18.92
N ALA A 158 -15.00 3.04 20.24
CA ALA A 158 -15.95 2.17 20.92
C ALA A 158 -17.41 2.67 20.78
N GLU A 159 -17.62 4.00 20.86
CA GLU A 159 -18.91 4.62 20.62
C GLU A 159 -19.37 4.44 19.17
N GLY A 160 -18.46 4.65 18.21
CA GLY A 160 -18.77 4.47 16.79
C GLY A 160 -19.13 3.03 16.43
N ARG A 161 -18.40 2.05 16.97
CA ARG A 161 -18.70 0.62 16.80
C ARG A 161 -20.04 0.25 17.43
N TRP A 162 -20.36 0.78 18.59
CA TRP A 162 -21.65 0.54 19.23
C TRP A 162 -22.81 1.07 18.38
N VAL A 163 -22.71 2.31 17.86
CA VAL A 163 -23.72 2.90 16.96
C VAL A 163 -23.87 2.04 15.70
N TYR A 164 -22.78 1.64 15.08
CA TYR A 164 -22.81 0.79 13.89
C TYR A 164 -23.48 -0.57 14.18
N GLN A 165 -23.17 -1.17 15.34
CA GLN A 165 -23.75 -2.44 15.76
C GLN A 165 -25.27 -2.33 15.97
N GLN A 166 -25.74 -1.27 16.66
CA GLN A 166 -27.18 -1.06 16.86
C GLN A 166 -27.93 -0.88 15.52
N MET A 167 -27.35 -0.11 14.60
CA MET A 167 -27.95 0.06 13.26
C MET A 167 -27.96 -1.24 12.48
N ARG A 168 -26.92 -2.07 12.60
CA ARG A 168 -26.83 -3.36 11.95
C ARG A 168 -27.84 -4.36 12.50
N GLU A 169 -28.01 -4.40 13.84
CA GLU A 169 -29.01 -5.28 14.49
C GLU A 169 -30.44 -4.94 14.08
N ALA A 170 -30.71 -3.65 13.85
CA ALA A 170 -32.02 -3.18 13.40
C ALA A 170 -32.30 -3.39 11.90
N SER A 171 -31.28 -3.74 11.11
CA SER A 171 -31.38 -3.96 9.65
C SER A 171 -31.18 -5.43 9.29
N GLU A 172 -32.05 -6.32 9.81
CA GLU A 172 -31.93 -7.81 9.86
C GLU A 172 -31.33 -8.48 8.62
N ASP A 173 -31.70 -8.07 7.41
CA ASP A 173 -31.23 -8.70 6.15
C ASP A 173 -30.36 -7.79 5.27
N TYR A 174 -30.08 -6.55 5.72
CA TYR A 174 -29.32 -5.60 4.94
C TYR A 174 -27.90 -5.42 5.46
N ARG A 175 -26.91 -5.64 4.59
CA ARG A 175 -25.50 -5.35 4.91
C ARG A 175 -25.25 -3.84 4.87
N LEU A 176 -25.36 -3.20 6.03
CA LEU A 176 -25.08 -1.78 6.20
C LEU A 176 -23.66 -1.44 5.69
N ARG A 177 -23.58 -0.49 4.74
CA ARG A 177 -22.30 0.03 4.22
C ARG A 177 -21.99 1.35 4.91
N GLY A 178 -20.89 1.39 5.67
CA GLY A 178 -20.57 2.61 6.40
C GLY A 178 -19.11 2.66 6.85
N ASN A 179 -18.71 3.85 7.30
CA ASN A 179 -17.40 4.08 7.92
C ASN A 179 -17.57 4.89 9.20
N ILE A 180 -16.64 4.70 10.14
CA ILE A 180 -16.61 5.41 11.41
C ILE A 180 -15.50 6.44 11.37
N LYS A 181 -15.82 7.69 11.74
CA LYS A 181 -14.85 8.78 11.85
C LYS A 181 -14.90 9.42 13.23
N ARG A 182 -13.74 9.78 13.76
CA ARG A 182 -13.66 10.45 15.05
C ARG A 182 -14.03 11.93 14.92
N HIS A 183 -14.98 12.38 15.76
CA HIS A 183 -15.41 13.77 15.80
C HIS A 183 -16.02 14.11 17.15
N LYS A 184 -15.83 15.36 17.64
CA LYS A 184 -16.32 15.82 18.95
C LYS A 184 -17.86 15.85 19.07
N LYS A 185 -18.57 16.06 17.95
CA LYS A 185 -20.04 16.08 17.89
C LYS A 185 -20.51 14.82 17.16
N PRO A 186 -21.11 13.84 17.86
CA PRO A 186 -21.62 12.62 17.24
C PRO A 186 -22.77 12.91 16.28
N ARG A 187 -22.71 12.31 15.09
CA ARG A 187 -23.75 12.46 14.07
C ARG A 187 -23.63 11.34 13.03
N ILE A 188 -24.69 11.10 12.30
CA ILE A 188 -24.75 10.20 11.13
C ILE A 188 -25.02 11.05 9.89
N VAL A 189 -24.30 10.76 8.81
CA VAL A 189 -24.40 11.46 7.52
C VAL A 189 -24.51 10.45 6.41
#